data_d06de8b83d50c50f7fcc5a6afe3597af
#
_entry.id   d06de8b83d50c50f7fcc5a6afe3597af
#
_cell.length_a   1.000
_cell.length_b   1.000
_cell.length_c   1.000
_cell.angle_alpha   90.00
_cell.angle_beta   90.00
_cell.angle_gamma   90.00
#
_symmetry.space_group_name_H-M   'P 1'
#
loop_
_entity.id
_entity.type
_entity.pdbx_description
1 polymer ?
#
loop_
_entity_poly.entity_id
_entity_poly.type
_entity_poly.pdbx_seq_one_letter_code
_entity_poly.pdbx_strand_id
1 'polypeptide(L)'
;MSRSSRTTLAVFSVLFGLSVWTWRPLAQTPAAPPPAQSTVPPSNDAPNPYETIEGWAKMPEGRTWGSTSAVDIDRDGKSIWVAERCGANNCWVDGKMSTLDVVLKFDPSGKMVRSFGAGMFVFPHGIHVDRDGNVWVTDGQDNLPRRGRGAPADAPLPPPPATIVGHQVIKFSPEGKVLLTLGKAGGNRPGEPADPSSFYQPNDVITNAAGEIFVAEGHASGAGSHARISKFDRNGKFIKEWGTRGTGPGEFDQPHALAWDSKGRLFVADRGNNRIQIFDQEGKLLEVGWEQYSRISGIWIDPNDLLYAADSESGSVSPPRKDWKRGIRIGSIRDGKDGKIQAFIPDPSTATSGTLAAEGVAVDAAGNVYGAEVGPRALKKYVKK
;
A
#
# COMPACT_ATOMS: atom_id res chain seq x y z
N MET A 1 90.39 -15.10 -49.89
CA MET A 1 89.94 -15.48 -48.53
C MET A 1 88.49 -15.09 -48.41
N SER A 2 87.54 -16.05 -48.66
CA SER A 2 86.13 -15.82 -48.69
C SER A 2 85.53 -16.50 -47.47
N ARG A 3 84.77 -15.74 -46.61
CA ARG A 3 83.93 -16.29 -45.58
C ARG A 3 82.47 -16.30 -46.00
N SER A 4 81.98 -17.50 -46.16
CA SER A 4 80.58 -17.79 -46.40
C SER A 4 79.76 -17.57 -45.14
N SER A 5 78.73 -16.74 -45.23
CA SER A 5 77.74 -16.53 -44.18
C SER A 5 76.52 -17.42 -44.47
N ARG A 6 76.19 -18.35 -43.57
CA ARG A 6 75.00 -19.18 -43.64
C ARG A 6 73.88 -18.48 -42.91
N THR A 7 72.80 -18.13 -43.60
CA THR A 7 71.56 -17.56 -43.02
C THR A 7 70.65 -18.72 -42.66
N THR A 8 70.30 -18.83 -41.39
CA THR A 8 69.35 -19.80 -40.86
C THR A 8 67.97 -19.20 -40.88
N LEU A 9 67.05 -19.77 -41.62
CA LEU A 9 65.66 -19.37 -41.67
C LEU A 9 64.91 -20.07 -40.49
N ALA A 10 64.38 -19.27 -39.58
CA ALA A 10 63.50 -19.77 -38.52
C ALA A 10 62.04 -19.68 -39.00
N VAL A 11 61.38 -20.80 -39.09
CA VAL A 11 59.95 -20.93 -39.39
C VAL A 11 59.17 -20.81 -38.10
N PHE A 12 58.40 -19.72 -37.92
CA PHE A 12 57.45 -19.58 -36.82
C PHE A 12 56.09 -20.15 -37.26
N SER A 13 55.73 -21.28 -36.66
CA SER A 13 54.38 -21.85 -36.77
C SER A 13 53.46 -21.17 -35.78
N VAL A 14 52.50 -20.35 -36.31
CA VAL A 14 51.45 -19.73 -35.53
C VAL A 14 50.27 -20.76 -35.42
N LEU A 15 50.10 -21.31 -34.22
CA LEU A 15 48.94 -22.14 -33.86
C LEU A 15 47.75 -21.21 -33.55
N PHE A 16 46.78 -21.10 -34.43
CA PHE A 16 45.48 -20.51 -34.16
C PHE A 16 44.65 -21.43 -33.26
N GLY A 17 44.57 -21.14 -31.98
CA GLY A 17 43.64 -21.80 -31.06
C GLY A 17 42.21 -21.27 -31.31
N LEU A 18 41.34 -22.11 -31.90
CA LEU A 18 39.92 -21.90 -31.98
C LEU A 18 39.29 -22.11 -30.59
N SER A 19 39.03 -21.00 -29.86
CA SER A 19 38.25 -21.04 -28.61
C SER A 19 36.79 -21.23 -28.99
N VAL A 20 36.28 -22.43 -28.83
CA VAL A 20 34.84 -22.71 -28.93
C VAL A 20 34.19 -22.19 -27.64
N TRP A 21 33.58 -21.03 -27.71
CA TRP A 21 32.71 -20.52 -26.64
C TRP A 21 31.42 -21.36 -26.65
N THR A 22 31.30 -22.31 -25.73
CA THR A 22 30.04 -22.99 -25.48
C THR A 22 29.13 -22.03 -24.70
N TRP A 23 28.11 -21.52 -25.35
CA TRP A 23 26.99 -20.86 -24.72
C TRP A 23 26.32 -21.86 -23.76
N ARG A 24 26.50 -21.68 -22.46
CA ARG A 24 25.64 -22.33 -21.46
C ARG A 24 24.38 -21.47 -21.34
N PRO A 25 23.17 -21.99 -21.61
CA PRO A 25 21.95 -21.26 -21.30
C PRO A 25 21.95 -20.99 -19.78
N LEU A 26 21.71 -19.73 -19.39
CA LEU A 26 21.44 -19.37 -18.00
C LEU A 26 20.26 -20.23 -17.55
N ALA A 27 20.46 -21.02 -16.51
CA ALA A 27 19.38 -21.78 -15.89
C ALA A 27 18.28 -20.78 -15.50
N GLN A 28 17.10 -20.92 -16.10
CA GLN A 28 15.93 -20.17 -15.67
C GLN A 28 15.67 -20.56 -14.21
N THR A 29 15.72 -19.59 -13.33
CA THR A 29 15.28 -19.78 -11.94
C THR A 29 13.86 -20.31 -11.99
N PRO A 30 13.54 -21.46 -11.37
CA PRO A 30 12.18 -21.98 -11.35
C PRO A 30 11.23 -20.88 -10.87
N ALA A 31 10.10 -20.71 -11.53
CA ALA A 31 9.05 -19.83 -11.05
C ALA A 31 8.68 -20.27 -9.62
N ALA A 32 8.56 -19.31 -8.72
CA ALA A 32 8.12 -19.61 -7.36
C ALA A 32 6.82 -20.42 -7.43
N PRO A 33 6.66 -21.46 -6.60
CA PRO A 33 5.43 -22.23 -6.59
C PRO A 33 4.26 -21.28 -6.31
N PRO A 34 3.08 -21.52 -6.91
CA PRO A 34 1.91 -20.73 -6.64
C PRO A 34 1.63 -20.73 -5.12
N PRO A 35 1.19 -19.61 -4.53
CA PRO A 35 0.90 -19.55 -3.10
C PRO A 35 -0.08 -20.65 -2.74
N ALA A 36 0.22 -21.38 -1.67
CA ALA A 36 -0.63 -22.46 -1.19
C ALA A 36 -2.06 -21.93 -0.98
N GLN A 37 -3.06 -22.69 -1.42
CA GLN A 37 -4.45 -22.37 -1.15
C GLN A 37 -4.63 -22.32 0.37
N SER A 38 -5.32 -21.28 0.84
CA SER A 38 -5.65 -21.17 2.26
C SER A 38 -6.44 -22.38 2.73
N THR A 39 -6.07 -22.90 3.89
CA THR A 39 -6.82 -23.96 4.56
C THR A 39 -8.01 -23.41 5.35
N VAL A 40 -8.08 -22.07 5.53
CA VAL A 40 -9.16 -21.39 6.23
C VAL A 40 -10.37 -21.28 5.28
N PRO A 41 -11.56 -21.75 5.69
CA PRO A 41 -12.76 -21.63 4.86
C PRO A 41 -13.23 -20.17 4.75
N PRO A 42 -13.88 -19.79 3.63
CA PRO A 42 -14.44 -18.46 3.48
C PRO A 42 -15.45 -18.11 4.57
N SER A 43 -15.34 -16.89 5.13
CA SER A 43 -16.27 -16.36 6.13
C SER A 43 -17.38 -15.51 5.49
N ASN A 44 -17.91 -15.96 4.37
CA ASN A 44 -18.89 -15.22 3.56
C ASN A 44 -20.30 -15.14 4.18
N ASP A 45 -20.60 -16.03 5.12
CA ASP A 45 -21.95 -16.22 5.69
C ASP A 45 -22.08 -15.65 7.11
N ALA A 46 -21.08 -14.89 7.57
CA ALA A 46 -21.19 -14.17 8.83
C ALA A 46 -22.32 -13.12 8.74
N PRO A 47 -23.05 -12.86 9.85
CA PRO A 47 -24.20 -11.95 9.84
C PRO A 47 -23.77 -10.53 9.45
N ASN A 48 -24.69 -9.82 8.75
CA ASN A 48 -24.54 -8.38 8.48
C ASN A 48 -25.48 -7.55 9.35
N PRO A 49 -25.04 -7.05 10.51
CA PRO A 49 -25.83 -6.20 11.39
C PRO A 49 -25.83 -4.72 10.98
N TYR A 50 -25.32 -4.37 9.78
CA TYR A 50 -25.19 -3.00 9.33
C TYR A 50 -26.12 -2.71 8.17
N GLU A 51 -26.54 -1.45 8.07
CA GLU A 51 -27.23 -0.85 6.95
C GLU A 51 -26.29 0.15 6.26
N THR A 52 -26.28 0.14 4.92
CA THR A 52 -25.47 1.07 4.12
C THR A 52 -26.22 2.38 3.93
N ILE A 53 -25.61 3.50 4.25
CA ILE A 53 -26.09 4.84 3.97
C ILE A 53 -25.36 5.36 2.74
N GLU A 54 -26.03 5.27 1.60
CA GLU A 54 -25.50 5.77 0.32
C GLU A 54 -25.50 7.31 0.26
N GLY A 55 -24.43 7.89 -0.34
CA GLY A 55 -24.34 9.33 -0.55
C GLY A 55 -24.29 10.16 0.74
N TRP A 56 -23.85 9.57 1.85
CA TRP A 56 -23.70 10.28 3.11
C TRP A 56 -22.70 11.44 2.99
N ALA A 57 -21.49 11.18 2.48
CA ALA A 57 -20.47 12.20 2.26
C ALA A 57 -20.76 12.96 0.95
N LYS A 58 -21.07 14.25 1.07
CA LYS A 58 -21.49 15.09 -0.05
C LYS A 58 -20.33 15.93 -0.56
N MET A 59 -19.93 15.72 -1.81
CA MET A 59 -18.99 16.58 -2.50
C MET A 59 -19.61 17.93 -2.83
N PRO A 60 -18.82 19.02 -2.91
CA PRO A 60 -19.30 20.30 -3.42
C PRO A 60 -19.82 20.19 -4.86
N GLU A 61 -20.65 21.13 -5.25
CA GLU A 61 -21.16 21.23 -6.61
C GLU A 61 -20.01 21.24 -7.64
N GLY A 62 -20.17 20.48 -8.72
CA GLY A 62 -19.17 20.35 -9.79
C GLY A 62 -17.98 19.44 -9.46
N ARG A 63 -17.90 18.85 -8.26
CA ARG A 63 -16.87 17.89 -7.88
C ARG A 63 -17.42 16.47 -7.74
N THR A 64 -16.74 15.51 -8.34
CA THR A 64 -17.07 14.08 -8.21
C THR A 64 -16.02 13.37 -7.37
N TRP A 65 -16.39 12.25 -6.78
CA TRP A 65 -15.45 11.37 -6.09
C TRP A 65 -14.42 10.78 -7.06
N GLY A 66 -13.14 10.81 -6.66
CA GLY A 66 -12.11 9.97 -7.20
C GLY A 66 -12.01 8.63 -6.48
N SER A 67 -11.13 7.77 -6.95
CA SER A 67 -10.77 6.55 -6.22
C SER A 67 -10.28 6.90 -4.82
N THR A 68 -10.81 6.23 -3.81
CA THR A 68 -10.59 6.54 -2.40
C THR A 68 -10.15 5.27 -1.69
N SER A 69 -8.95 5.27 -1.12
CA SER A 69 -8.40 4.16 -0.34
C SER A 69 -8.13 4.55 1.11
N ALA A 70 -8.18 5.84 1.41
CA ALA A 70 -7.75 6.43 2.67
C ALA A 70 -8.92 7.05 3.43
N VAL A 71 -9.19 6.56 4.64
CA VAL A 71 -10.21 7.09 5.57
C VAL A 71 -9.73 6.93 7.00
N ASP A 72 -9.87 7.96 7.81
CA ASP A 72 -9.59 7.94 9.25
C ASP A 72 -10.54 8.86 10.02
N ILE A 73 -10.63 8.65 11.33
CA ILE A 73 -11.53 9.38 12.22
C ILE A 73 -10.77 10.56 12.84
N ASP A 74 -11.39 11.73 12.85
CA ASP A 74 -10.86 12.88 13.55
C ASP A 74 -10.84 12.66 15.07
N ARG A 75 -10.00 13.38 15.79
CA ARG A 75 -9.92 13.32 17.25
C ARG A 75 -11.23 13.59 18.00
N ASP A 76 -12.18 14.24 17.34
CA ASP A 76 -13.52 14.44 17.91
C ASP A 76 -14.34 13.15 17.97
N GLY A 77 -13.84 12.07 17.38
CA GLY A 77 -14.46 10.74 17.31
C GLY A 77 -15.69 10.68 16.40
N LYS A 78 -15.93 11.68 15.57
CA LYS A 78 -17.17 11.85 14.79
C LYS A 78 -16.95 12.34 13.36
N SER A 79 -16.03 13.30 13.17
CA SER A 79 -15.68 13.82 11.86
C SER A 79 -14.72 12.87 11.15
N ILE A 80 -14.76 12.85 9.81
CA ILE A 80 -14.06 11.88 8.98
C ILE A 80 -13.07 12.60 8.08
N TRP A 81 -11.83 12.15 8.10
CA TRP A 81 -10.81 12.54 7.15
C TRP A 81 -10.69 11.52 6.03
N VAL A 82 -10.52 12.00 4.81
CA VAL A 82 -10.41 11.18 3.61
C VAL A 82 -9.32 11.75 2.71
N ALA A 83 -8.56 10.89 2.04
CA ALA A 83 -7.74 11.30 0.91
C ALA A 83 -8.26 10.61 -0.36
N GLU A 84 -8.60 11.41 -1.39
CA GLU A 84 -9.15 10.91 -2.65
C GLU A 84 -8.31 11.35 -3.86
N ARG A 85 -8.40 10.63 -4.96
CA ARG A 85 -7.54 10.77 -6.13
C ARG A 85 -8.12 11.73 -7.17
N CYS A 86 -8.44 12.97 -6.76
CA CYS A 86 -8.75 14.11 -7.64
C CYS A 86 -9.89 13.86 -8.63
N GLY A 87 -10.98 13.20 -8.21
CA GLY A 87 -12.09 12.85 -9.11
C GLY A 87 -11.77 11.75 -10.14
N ALA A 88 -10.56 11.18 -10.08
CA ALA A 88 -10.05 10.16 -11.00
C ALA A 88 -9.47 8.97 -10.21
N ASN A 89 -8.54 8.22 -10.78
CA ASN A 89 -7.73 7.22 -10.07
C ASN A 89 -6.27 7.67 -9.86
N ASN A 90 -5.97 8.92 -10.19
CA ASN A 90 -4.64 9.51 -10.07
C ASN A 90 -4.77 11.04 -10.21
N CYS A 91 -3.95 11.81 -9.49
CA CYS A 91 -3.94 13.26 -9.56
C CYS A 91 -2.95 13.83 -10.59
N TRP A 92 -2.20 12.98 -11.26
CA TRP A 92 -1.35 13.32 -12.43
C TRP A 92 -2.05 12.85 -13.70
N VAL A 93 -2.73 13.77 -14.38
CA VAL A 93 -3.54 13.48 -15.57
C VAL A 93 -3.01 14.32 -16.74
N ASP A 94 -2.81 13.69 -17.89
CA ASP A 94 -2.35 14.33 -19.14
C ASP A 94 -1.10 15.21 -18.95
N GLY A 95 -0.15 14.75 -18.15
CA GLY A 95 1.10 15.45 -17.88
C GLY A 95 0.98 16.66 -16.96
N LYS A 96 -0.10 16.79 -16.21
CA LYS A 96 -0.36 17.88 -15.28
C LYS A 96 -0.85 17.39 -13.92
N MET A 97 -0.43 18.09 -12.88
CA MET A 97 -0.99 17.91 -11.55
C MET A 97 -2.40 18.51 -11.47
N SER A 98 -3.29 17.80 -10.84
CA SER A 98 -4.63 18.31 -10.49
C SER A 98 -4.53 19.50 -9.53
N THR A 99 -5.43 20.46 -9.69
CA THR A 99 -5.59 21.61 -8.78
C THR A 99 -6.64 21.36 -7.69
N LEU A 100 -7.21 20.14 -7.64
CA LEU A 100 -8.18 19.77 -6.61
C LEU A 100 -7.45 19.42 -5.31
N ASP A 101 -8.04 19.83 -4.20
CA ASP A 101 -7.60 19.40 -2.87
C ASP A 101 -7.78 17.90 -2.71
N VAL A 102 -6.79 17.23 -2.15
CA VAL A 102 -6.74 15.78 -2.00
C VAL A 102 -7.31 15.35 -0.65
N VAL A 103 -6.97 16.08 0.42
CA VAL A 103 -7.36 15.76 1.80
C VAL A 103 -8.64 16.50 2.13
N LEU A 104 -9.67 15.76 2.52
CA LEU A 104 -11.02 16.27 2.74
C LEU A 104 -11.48 15.90 4.16
N LYS A 105 -12.14 16.83 4.85
CA LYS A 105 -12.81 16.57 6.13
C LYS A 105 -14.31 16.70 5.98
N PHE A 106 -15.03 15.70 6.47
CA PHE A 106 -16.48 15.68 6.56
C PHE A 106 -16.93 15.72 8.01
N ASP A 107 -17.94 16.54 8.30
CA ASP A 107 -18.59 16.56 9.60
C ASP A 107 -19.56 15.35 9.77
N PRO A 108 -20.13 15.10 10.96
CA PRO A 108 -21.02 13.99 11.20
C PRO A 108 -22.29 13.98 10.31
N SER A 109 -22.66 15.10 9.69
CA SER A 109 -23.77 15.20 8.73
C SER A 109 -23.40 14.77 7.31
N GLY A 110 -22.08 14.54 7.06
CA GLY A 110 -21.54 14.26 5.73
C GLY A 110 -21.27 15.50 4.89
N LYS A 111 -21.31 16.69 5.48
CA LYS A 111 -20.93 17.93 4.82
C LYS A 111 -19.42 18.09 4.84
N MET A 112 -18.81 18.40 3.69
CA MET A 112 -17.39 18.76 3.63
C MET A 112 -17.16 20.10 4.30
N VAL A 113 -16.29 20.12 5.33
CA VAL A 113 -16.03 21.31 6.14
C VAL A 113 -14.60 21.83 5.98
N ARG A 114 -13.71 21.05 5.37
CA ARG A 114 -12.32 21.44 5.10
C ARG A 114 -11.73 20.64 3.94
N SER A 115 -10.81 21.26 3.21
CA SER A 115 -9.99 20.58 2.20
C SER A 115 -8.66 21.27 2.01
N PHE A 116 -7.61 20.51 1.61
CA PHE A 116 -6.27 21.01 1.28
C PHE A 116 -5.46 19.96 0.50
N GLY A 117 -4.24 20.30 0.11
CA GLY A 117 -3.27 19.38 -0.50
C GLY A 117 -3.29 19.34 -2.02
N ALA A 118 -3.87 20.36 -2.68
CA ALA A 118 -3.85 20.52 -4.14
C ALA A 118 -2.41 20.53 -4.69
N GLY A 119 -2.17 19.76 -5.77
CA GLY A 119 -0.87 19.72 -6.43
C GLY A 119 0.25 18.99 -5.68
N MET A 120 -0.04 18.38 -4.54
CA MET A 120 0.98 17.77 -3.67
C MET A 120 1.09 16.25 -3.81
N PHE A 121 0.09 15.59 -4.38
CA PHE A 121 -0.01 14.13 -4.43
C PHE A 121 -0.28 13.64 -5.86
N VAL A 122 0.33 12.52 -6.20
CA VAL A 122 0.04 11.78 -7.43
C VAL A 122 -1.01 10.70 -7.16
N PHE A 123 -0.82 9.93 -6.09
CA PHE A 123 -1.63 8.77 -5.78
C PHE A 123 -1.79 8.64 -4.26
N PRO A 124 -2.60 9.52 -3.63
CA PRO A 124 -2.85 9.42 -2.19
C PRO A 124 -3.42 8.04 -1.87
N HIS A 125 -2.86 7.39 -0.82
CA HIS A 125 -3.15 5.98 -0.56
C HIS A 125 -3.59 5.69 0.87
N GLY A 126 -2.77 5.98 1.88
CA GLY A 126 -3.11 5.85 3.30
C GLY A 126 -3.32 7.21 3.96
N ILE A 127 -4.11 7.25 5.03
CA ILE A 127 -4.32 8.43 5.87
C ILE A 127 -4.33 8.02 7.35
N HIS A 128 -3.77 8.86 8.20
CA HIS A 128 -3.78 8.65 9.64
C HIS A 128 -3.94 9.99 10.38
N VAL A 129 -4.78 10.00 11.41
CA VAL A 129 -4.93 11.14 12.31
C VAL A 129 -4.21 10.85 13.62
N ASP A 130 -3.10 11.56 13.88
CA ASP A 130 -2.31 11.34 15.08
C ASP A 130 -3.00 11.88 16.36
N ARG A 131 -2.41 11.57 17.51
CA ARG A 131 -2.95 11.97 18.84
C ARG A 131 -3.07 13.49 19.02
N ASP A 132 -2.31 14.28 18.26
CA ASP A 132 -2.36 15.73 18.28
C ASP A 132 -3.39 16.30 17.29
N GLY A 133 -4.02 15.43 16.48
CA GLY A 133 -5.00 15.76 15.44
C GLY A 133 -4.38 16.13 14.11
N ASN A 134 -3.06 15.93 13.95
CA ASN A 134 -2.42 16.14 12.65
C ASN A 134 -2.75 15.00 11.70
N VAL A 135 -2.83 15.32 10.41
CA VAL A 135 -3.23 14.40 9.36
C VAL A 135 -1.99 13.98 8.56
N TRP A 136 -1.76 12.69 8.51
CA TRP A 136 -0.69 12.08 7.73
C TRP A 136 -1.26 11.44 6.48
N VAL A 137 -0.59 11.61 5.34
CA VAL A 137 -1.02 11.01 4.06
C VAL A 137 0.18 10.43 3.34
N THR A 138 0.04 9.20 2.84
CA THR A 138 1.03 8.57 1.96
C THR A 138 0.73 8.85 0.50
N ASP A 139 1.78 8.98 -0.33
CA ASP A 139 1.67 9.08 -1.79
C ASP A 139 2.31 7.86 -2.46
N GLY A 140 1.50 6.93 -2.91
CA GLY A 140 1.91 5.62 -3.42
C GLY A 140 2.50 5.62 -4.83
N GLN A 141 2.54 6.74 -5.54
CA GLN A 141 3.14 6.86 -6.87
C GLN A 141 3.86 8.20 -7.04
N ASP A 142 4.66 8.29 -8.10
CA ASP A 142 5.33 9.52 -8.54
C ASP A 142 4.84 9.95 -9.93
N ASN A 143 5.17 11.18 -10.31
CA ASN A 143 4.88 11.75 -11.63
C ASN A 143 6.04 11.62 -12.64
N LEU A 144 7.07 10.83 -12.30
CA LEU A 144 8.17 10.60 -13.23
C LEU A 144 7.72 9.76 -14.43
N PRO A 145 8.29 10.01 -15.62
CA PRO A 145 7.93 9.28 -16.83
C PRO A 145 8.15 7.78 -16.69
N ARG A 146 7.24 7.02 -17.26
CA ARG A 146 7.30 5.56 -17.35
C ARG A 146 7.09 5.12 -18.79
N ARG A 147 7.72 4.03 -19.18
CA ARG A 147 7.42 3.40 -20.48
C ARG A 147 6.00 2.88 -20.46
N GLY A 148 5.29 3.11 -21.56
CA GLY A 148 3.97 2.51 -21.75
C GLY A 148 4.05 0.97 -21.70
N ARG A 149 2.96 0.33 -21.31
CA ARG A 149 2.87 -1.14 -21.27
C ARG A 149 3.14 -1.70 -22.69
N GLY A 150 4.12 -2.59 -22.80
CA GLY A 150 4.54 -3.19 -24.09
C GLY A 150 5.53 -2.34 -24.91
N ALA A 151 5.95 -1.18 -24.42
CA ALA A 151 7.00 -0.42 -25.07
C ALA A 151 8.36 -1.14 -24.98
N PRO A 152 9.25 -1.03 -26.01
CA PRO A 152 10.60 -1.58 -25.96
C PRO A 152 11.38 -1.09 -24.73
N ALA A 153 12.25 -1.93 -24.19
CA ALA A 153 13.03 -1.60 -22.98
C ALA A 153 14.01 -0.43 -23.20
N ASP A 154 14.40 -0.17 -24.43
CA ASP A 154 15.28 0.91 -24.88
C ASP A 154 14.53 2.15 -25.39
N ALA A 155 13.18 2.11 -25.41
CA ALA A 155 12.39 3.28 -25.85
C ALA A 155 12.74 4.51 -24.98
N PRO A 156 12.96 5.69 -25.60
CA PRO A 156 13.28 6.90 -24.85
C PRO A 156 12.12 7.29 -23.94
N LEU A 157 12.45 7.72 -22.73
CA LEU A 157 11.45 8.28 -21.81
C LEU A 157 11.24 9.77 -22.14
N PRO A 158 10.02 10.28 -21.98
CA PRO A 158 9.78 11.72 -21.99
C PRO A 158 10.66 12.43 -20.94
N PRO A 159 10.95 13.72 -21.09
CA PRO A 159 11.64 14.48 -20.07
C PRO A 159 10.83 14.47 -18.76
N PRO A 160 11.51 14.49 -17.60
CA PRO A 160 10.81 14.58 -16.32
C PRO A 160 10.05 15.90 -16.19
N PRO A 161 8.97 15.96 -15.42
CA PRO A 161 8.27 17.21 -15.16
C PRO A 161 9.16 18.18 -14.37
N ALA A 162 8.86 19.48 -14.46
CA ALA A 162 9.62 20.52 -13.75
C ALA A 162 9.60 20.34 -12.22
N THR A 163 8.51 19.82 -11.68
CA THR A 163 8.39 19.48 -10.25
C THR A 163 8.11 18.00 -10.12
N ILE A 164 8.99 17.30 -9.40
CA ILE A 164 8.81 15.88 -9.07
C ILE A 164 8.08 15.81 -7.74
N VAL A 165 7.04 14.98 -7.67
CA VAL A 165 6.24 14.66 -6.45
C VAL A 165 6.04 13.16 -6.36
N GLY A 166 5.65 12.71 -5.17
CA GLY A 166 5.25 11.32 -4.95
C GLY A 166 6.27 10.47 -4.22
N HIS A 167 5.82 9.29 -3.83
CA HIS A 167 6.54 8.35 -2.96
C HIS A 167 7.00 8.95 -1.64
N GLN A 168 6.17 9.84 -1.08
CA GLN A 168 6.44 10.53 0.17
C GLN A 168 5.32 10.29 1.18
N VAL A 169 5.62 10.60 2.45
CA VAL A 169 4.62 10.67 3.51
C VAL A 169 4.62 12.11 4.04
N ILE A 170 3.45 12.74 4.06
CA ILE A 170 3.32 14.15 4.42
C ILE A 170 2.42 14.28 5.66
N LYS A 171 2.91 15.01 6.66
CA LYS A 171 2.16 15.40 7.85
C LYS A 171 1.63 16.82 7.69
N PHE A 172 0.35 17.00 7.94
CA PHE A 172 -0.32 18.31 7.97
C PHE A 172 -0.85 18.64 9.35
N SER A 173 -0.93 19.94 9.68
CA SER A 173 -1.82 20.37 10.74
C SER A 173 -3.29 20.15 10.32
N PRO A 174 -4.24 20.20 11.28
CA PRO A 174 -5.67 20.12 10.93
C PRO A 174 -6.14 21.23 9.98
N GLU A 175 -5.39 22.34 9.88
CA GLU A 175 -5.66 23.47 8.97
C GLU A 175 -5.03 23.30 7.58
N GLY A 176 -4.22 22.25 7.35
CA GLY A 176 -3.57 21.97 6.08
C GLY A 176 -2.16 22.53 5.92
N LYS A 177 -1.53 23.04 6.99
CA LYS A 177 -0.13 23.43 6.95
C LYS A 177 0.76 22.18 6.97
N VAL A 178 1.71 22.04 6.04
CA VAL A 178 2.73 20.99 6.07
C VAL A 178 3.62 21.18 7.29
N LEU A 179 3.73 20.12 8.10
CA LEU A 179 4.54 20.08 9.32
C LEU A 179 5.79 19.23 9.14
N LEU A 180 5.69 18.15 8.36
CA LEU A 180 6.80 17.22 8.10
C LEU A 180 6.58 16.53 6.75
N THR A 181 7.67 16.26 6.04
CA THR A 181 7.68 15.39 4.85
C THR A 181 8.76 14.35 5.01
N LEU A 182 8.38 13.07 4.89
CA LEU A 182 9.30 11.94 4.89
C LEU A 182 9.51 11.44 3.47
N GLY A 183 10.70 10.97 3.19
CA GLY A 183 11.07 10.43 1.90
C GLY A 183 11.48 11.51 0.88
N LYS A 184 12.08 11.05 -0.20
CA LYS A 184 12.52 11.86 -1.33
C LYS A 184 11.42 11.89 -2.39
N ALA A 185 11.16 13.05 -2.98
CA ALA A 185 10.25 13.17 -4.12
C ALA A 185 10.71 12.28 -5.29
N GLY A 186 9.80 11.47 -5.85
CA GLY A 186 10.11 10.43 -6.84
C GLY A 186 10.60 9.12 -6.25
N GLY A 187 10.86 9.08 -4.95
CA GLY A 187 11.16 7.87 -4.18
C GLY A 187 12.55 7.27 -4.39
N ASN A 188 12.72 6.04 -3.91
CA ASN A 188 13.87 5.18 -4.16
C ASN A 188 13.42 3.98 -5.00
N ARG A 189 13.60 4.08 -6.29
CA ARG A 189 13.08 3.11 -7.27
C ARG A 189 13.88 1.81 -7.29
N PRO A 190 13.28 0.67 -7.69
CA PRO A 190 13.99 -0.57 -7.92
C PRO A 190 15.19 -0.37 -8.85
N GLY A 191 16.36 -0.86 -8.42
CA GLY A 191 17.63 -0.70 -9.15
C GLY A 191 18.46 0.53 -8.77
N GLU A 192 17.91 1.47 -7.98
CA GLU A 192 18.68 2.54 -7.37
C GLU A 192 19.44 2.06 -6.12
N PRO A 193 20.51 2.74 -5.71
CA PRO A 193 21.18 2.46 -4.43
C PRO A 193 20.16 2.54 -3.27
N ALA A 194 20.28 1.61 -2.34
CA ALA A 194 19.36 1.55 -1.19
C ALA A 194 19.42 2.85 -0.37
N ASP A 195 18.27 3.44 -0.12
CA ASP A 195 18.09 4.58 0.78
C ASP A 195 16.95 4.25 1.76
N PRO A 196 17.27 3.84 2.99
CA PRO A 196 16.26 3.43 3.96
C PRO A 196 15.36 4.58 4.43
N SER A 197 15.74 5.83 4.20
CA SER A 197 14.92 7.00 4.52
C SER A 197 13.97 7.41 3.40
N SER A 198 14.06 6.79 2.23
CA SER A 198 13.21 7.04 1.06
C SER A 198 12.33 5.85 0.73
N PHE A 199 11.15 6.12 0.19
CA PHE A 199 10.13 5.11 -0.09
C PHE A 199 10.04 4.73 -1.56
N TYR A 200 9.47 3.55 -1.81
CA TYR A 200 8.91 3.18 -3.10
C TYR A 200 7.54 2.57 -2.90
N GLN A 201 6.50 3.32 -3.24
CA GLN A 201 5.08 2.97 -3.05
C GLN A 201 4.71 2.78 -1.56
N PRO A 202 4.81 3.84 -0.72
CA PRO A 202 4.30 3.78 0.64
C PRO A 202 2.77 3.62 0.61
N ASN A 203 2.28 2.63 1.37
CA ASN A 203 0.86 2.28 1.43
C ASN A 203 0.15 2.96 2.58
N ASP A 204 0.72 2.85 3.78
CA ASP A 204 0.07 3.32 4.99
C ASP A 204 1.07 3.89 5.98
N VAL A 205 0.59 4.72 6.89
CA VAL A 205 1.38 5.35 7.94
C VAL A 205 0.57 5.40 9.22
N ILE A 206 1.18 5.05 10.35
CA ILE A 206 0.59 5.26 11.68
C ILE A 206 1.64 5.76 12.66
N THR A 207 1.18 6.34 13.77
CA THR A 207 2.05 6.78 14.86
C THR A 207 1.71 6.07 16.15
N ASN A 208 2.73 5.81 17.00
CA ASN A 208 2.51 5.27 18.34
C ASN A 208 2.30 6.38 19.38
N ALA A 209 2.13 5.97 20.64
CA ALA A 209 1.93 6.90 21.76
C ALA A 209 3.11 7.86 22.01
N ALA A 210 4.33 7.48 21.63
CA ALA A 210 5.52 8.33 21.74
C ALA A 210 5.68 9.29 20.55
N GLY A 211 4.83 9.15 19.52
CA GLY A 211 4.90 9.90 18.27
C GLY A 211 5.90 9.31 17.28
N GLU A 212 6.46 8.11 17.51
CA GLU A 212 7.26 7.41 16.53
C GLU A 212 6.37 7.00 15.35
N ILE A 213 6.92 7.04 14.14
CA ILE A 213 6.21 6.91 12.89
C ILE A 213 6.54 5.56 12.25
N PHE A 214 5.53 4.85 11.79
CA PHE A 214 5.65 3.55 11.12
C PHE A 214 5.01 3.65 9.74
N VAL A 215 5.77 3.27 8.71
CA VAL A 215 5.32 3.34 7.31
C VAL A 215 5.41 1.95 6.69
N ALA A 216 4.30 1.46 6.15
CA ALA A 216 4.28 0.26 5.31
C ALA A 216 4.49 0.66 3.85
N GLU A 217 5.37 -0.07 3.14
CA GLU A 217 5.61 0.18 1.72
C GLU A 217 5.74 -1.09 0.89
N GLY A 218 5.36 -1.00 -0.38
CA GLY A 218 5.44 -2.10 -1.34
C GLY A 218 4.11 -2.47 -1.97
N HIS A 219 3.39 -1.49 -2.55
CA HIS A 219 2.09 -1.71 -3.19
C HIS A 219 2.15 -2.67 -4.38
N ALA A 220 3.21 -2.63 -5.19
CA ALA A 220 3.37 -3.52 -6.33
C ALA A 220 4.01 -4.85 -5.94
N SER A 221 3.55 -5.93 -6.58
CA SER A 221 4.23 -7.22 -6.61
C SER A 221 5.27 -7.22 -7.72
N GLY A 222 6.43 -7.79 -7.48
CA GLY A 222 7.46 -7.96 -8.50
C GLY A 222 8.88 -7.85 -7.97
N ALA A 223 9.83 -8.35 -8.74
CA ALA A 223 11.24 -8.29 -8.38
C ALA A 223 11.69 -6.83 -8.20
N GLY A 224 12.39 -6.56 -7.09
CA GLY A 224 12.92 -5.24 -6.76
C GLY A 224 11.91 -4.27 -6.12
N SER A 225 10.62 -4.61 -5.98
CA SER A 225 9.70 -3.81 -5.18
C SER A 225 10.03 -3.91 -3.70
N HIS A 226 9.88 -2.81 -2.98
CA HIS A 226 9.99 -2.84 -1.52
C HIS A 226 8.85 -3.67 -0.91
N ALA A 227 9.09 -4.22 0.27
CA ALA A 227 8.09 -4.94 1.06
C ALA A 227 8.56 -4.91 2.52
N ARG A 228 8.41 -3.76 3.17
CA ARG A 228 8.99 -3.51 4.50
C ARG A 228 8.12 -2.57 5.32
N ILE A 229 8.42 -2.51 6.61
CA ILE A 229 7.96 -1.49 7.52
C ILE A 229 9.16 -0.65 7.94
N SER A 230 9.07 0.67 7.78
CA SER A 230 10.11 1.62 8.18
C SER A 230 9.66 2.37 9.44
N LYS A 231 10.54 2.47 10.44
CA LYS A 231 10.31 3.18 11.69
C LYS A 231 11.17 4.45 11.74
N PHE A 232 10.52 5.56 12.12
CA PHE A 232 11.16 6.87 12.30
C PHE A 232 10.84 7.41 13.70
N ASP A 233 11.69 8.31 14.19
CA ASP A 233 11.38 9.08 15.40
C ASP A 233 10.29 10.13 15.10
N ARG A 234 9.78 10.79 16.13
CA ARG A 234 8.76 11.83 16.02
C ARG A 234 9.13 13.04 15.14
N ASN A 235 10.41 13.24 14.88
CA ASN A 235 10.94 14.33 14.06
C ASN A 235 11.24 13.88 12.61
N GLY A 236 10.97 12.61 12.29
CA GLY A 236 11.19 12.04 10.96
C GLY A 236 12.61 11.51 10.71
N LYS A 237 13.43 11.35 11.75
CA LYS A 237 14.73 10.70 11.61
C LYS A 237 14.53 9.19 11.54
N PHE A 238 15.07 8.54 10.50
CA PHE A 238 15.04 7.10 10.34
C PHE A 238 15.71 6.40 11.54
N ILE A 239 15.06 5.36 12.03
CA ILE A 239 15.53 4.51 13.14
C ILE A 239 15.94 3.15 12.60
N LYS A 240 15.01 2.44 11.97
CA LYS A 240 15.20 1.07 11.47
C LYS A 240 14.09 0.67 10.50
N GLU A 241 14.28 -0.47 9.87
CA GLU A 241 13.28 -1.14 9.06
C GLU A 241 13.30 -2.65 9.31
N TRP A 242 12.23 -3.33 8.93
CA TRP A 242 12.14 -4.78 8.91
C TRP A 242 11.19 -5.27 7.84
N GLY A 243 11.34 -6.54 7.49
CA GLY A 243 10.62 -7.19 6.41
C GLY A 243 11.38 -7.12 5.09
N THR A 244 11.17 -8.17 4.32
CA THR A 244 11.66 -8.32 2.95
C THR A 244 10.55 -8.98 2.13
N ARG A 245 10.67 -8.91 0.81
CA ARG A 245 9.70 -9.59 -0.06
C ARG A 245 9.79 -11.10 0.09
N GLY A 246 8.65 -11.73 0.35
CA GLY A 246 8.53 -13.17 0.47
C GLY A 246 7.21 -13.61 1.10
N THR A 247 7.14 -14.91 1.43
CA THR A 247 5.94 -15.57 1.98
C THR A 247 6.18 -16.14 3.38
N GLY A 248 7.43 -16.16 3.84
CA GLY A 248 7.82 -16.66 5.17
C GLY A 248 7.37 -15.75 6.32
N PRO A 249 7.54 -16.20 7.57
CA PRO A 249 7.31 -15.36 8.75
C PRO A 249 8.22 -14.13 8.75
N GLY A 250 7.67 -12.93 8.93
CA GLY A 250 8.41 -11.66 8.87
C GLY A 250 8.72 -11.15 7.47
N GLU A 251 8.44 -11.93 6.42
CA GLU A 251 8.47 -11.50 5.04
C GLU A 251 7.09 -10.98 4.62
N PHE A 252 7.04 -10.10 3.62
CA PHE A 252 5.80 -9.49 3.13
C PHE A 252 5.65 -9.62 1.61
N ASP A 253 4.39 -9.69 1.16
CA ASP A 253 4.01 -9.35 -0.21
C ASP A 253 2.89 -8.30 -0.15
N GLN A 254 3.20 -7.07 -0.47
CA GLN A 254 2.30 -5.92 -0.36
C GLN A 254 1.81 -5.66 1.09
N PRO A 255 2.70 -5.28 2.05
CA PRO A 255 2.24 -4.79 3.35
C PRO A 255 1.41 -3.52 3.13
N HIS A 256 0.10 -3.58 3.36
CA HIS A 256 -0.85 -2.63 2.79
C HIS A 256 -1.48 -1.70 3.82
N ALA A 257 -1.72 -2.17 5.03
CA ALA A 257 -2.31 -1.37 6.10
C ALA A 257 -1.74 -1.76 7.46
N LEU A 258 -1.79 -0.81 8.40
CA LEU A 258 -1.26 -0.89 9.74
C LEU A 258 -2.32 -0.53 10.76
N ALA A 259 -2.34 -1.21 11.91
CA ALA A 259 -3.15 -0.81 13.07
C ALA A 259 -2.48 -1.19 14.39
N TRP A 260 -2.75 -0.42 15.44
CA TRP A 260 -2.39 -0.75 16.83
C TRP A 260 -3.54 -1.44 17.53
N ASP A 261 -3.23 -2.48 18.30
CA ASP A 261 -4.19 -2.98 19.30
C ASP A 261 -4.03 -2.22 20.65
N SER A 262 -4.92 -2.54 21.59
CA SER A 262 -4.90 -1.92 22.94
C SER A 262 -3.61 -2.20 23.73
N LYS A 263 -2.81 -3.20 23.33
CA LYS A 263 -1.54 -3.58 23.96
C LYS A 263 -0.33 -2.95 23.27
N GLY A 264 -0.53 -2.17 22.22
CA GLY A 264 0.52 -1.55 21.42
C GLY A 264 1.26 -2.53 20.52
N ARG A 265 0.62 -3.65 20.13
CA ARG A 265 1.12 -4.55 19.09
C ARG A 265 0.76 -4.02 17.71
N LEU A 266 1.68 -4.12 16.77
CA LEU A 266 1.50 -3.68 15.39
C LEU A 266 0.91 -4.81 14.55
N PHE A 267 -0.30 -4.61 14.05
CA PHE A 267 -0.94 -5.47 13.06
C PHE A 267 -0.60 -4.97 11.67
N VAL A 268 -0.06 -5.85 10.84
CA VAL A 268 0.33 -5.55 9.44
C VAL A 268 -0.52 -6.41 8.51
N ALA A 269 -1.33 -5.77 7.68
CA ALA A 269 -2.06 -6.44 6.60
C ALA A 269 -1.09 -6.80 5.47
N ASP A 270 -0.64 -8.03 5.44
CA ASP A 270 0.23 -8.61 4.41
C ASP A 270 -0.65 -9.09 3.24
N ARG A 271 -1.16 -8.12 2.44
CA ARG A 271 -2.23 -8.29 1.46
C ARG A 271 -1.92 -9.35 0.42
N GLY A 272 -0.72 -9.31 -0.18
CA GLY A 272 -0.32 -10.27 -1.21
C GLY A 272 -0.27 -11.71 -0.69
N ASN A 273 0.06 -11.89 0.58
CA ASN A 273 0.06 -13.18 1.26
C ASN A 273 -1.30 -13.54 1.90
N ASN A 274 -2.31 -12.69 1.78
CA ASN A 274 -3.67 -12.90 2.31
C ASN A 274 -3.69 -13.22 3.81
N ARG A 275 -2.90 -12.49 4.62
CA ARG A 275 -2.76 -12.71 6.06
C ARG A 275 -2.50 -11.42 6.82
N ILE A 276 -2.68 -11.44 8.13
CA ILE A 276 -2.11 -10.46 9.05
C ILE A 276 -0.89 -11.07 9.74
N GLN A 277 0.14 -10.28 9.96
CA GLN A 277 1.27 -10.57 10.83
C GLN A 277 1.30 -9.53 11.95
N ILE A 278 1.67 -9.95 13.16
CA ILE A 278 1.68 -9.10 14.36
C ILE A 278 3.10 -8.96 14.86
N PHE A 279 3.52 -7.72 15.10
CA PHE A 279 4.86 -7.36 15.59
C PHE A 279 4.77 -6.56 16.88
N ASP A 280 5.87 -6.54 17.63
CA ASP A 280 6.08 -5.48 18.62
C ASP A 280 6.54 -4.18 17.94
N GLN A 281 6.67 -3.11 18.72
CA GLN A 281 7.08 -1.79 18.21
C GLN A 281 8.56 -1.74 17.79
N GLU A 282 9.33 -2.78 18.07
CA GLU A 282 10.73 -2.94 17.65
C GLU A 282 10.87 -3.88 16.43
N GLY A 283 9.76 -4.30 15.82
CA GLY A 283 9.76 -5.14 14.62
C GLY A 283 10.01 -6.62 14.89
N LYS A 284 9.94 -7.06 16.14
CA LYS A 284 9.97 -8.49 16.47
C LYS A 284 8.64 -9.12 16.13
N LEU A 285 8.66 -10.15 15.29
CA LEU A 285 7.47 -10.93 14.95
C LEU A 285 6.94 -11.64 16.21
N LEU A 286 5.66 -11.43 16.48
CA LEU A 286 4.94 -12.06 17.60
C LEU A 286 4.02 -13.19 17.12
N GLU A 287 3.25 -12.93 16.07
CA GLU A 287 2.28 -13.89 15.51
C GLU A 287 2.20 -13.77 13.99
N VAL A 288 1.84 -14.86 13.31
CA VAL A 288 1.62 -14.94 11.87
C VAL A 288 0.45 -15.86 11.55
N GLY A 289 -0.17 -15.68 10.37
CA GLY A 289 -1.18 -16.63 9.86
C GLY A 289 -2.61 -16.29 10.23
N TRP A 290 -2.93 -15.02 10.44
CA TRP A 290 -4.30 -14.56 10.60
C TRP A 290 -4.95 -14.42 9.21
N GLU A 291 -5.46 -15.53 8.67
CA GLU A 291 -6.00 -15.64 7.30
C GLU A 291 -7.52 -15.51 7.22
N GLN A 292 -8.23 -15.54 8.35
CA GLN A 292 -9.70 -15.49 8.42
C GLN A 292 -10.31 -14.18 7.91
N TYR A 293 -9.49 -13.16 7.72
CA TYR A 293 -9.91 -11.87 7.17
C TYR A 293 -9.69 -11.75 5.66
N SER A 294 -9.14 -12.80 5.01
CA SER A 294 -8.91 -12.88 3.57
C SER A 294 -7.82 -11.92 3.05
N ARG A 295 -8.06 -11.26 1.91
CA ARG A 295 -7.13 -10.35 1.24
C ARG A 295 -7.32 -8.91 1.72
N ILE A 296 -6.67 -8.62 2.82
CA ILE A 296 -6.90 -7.41 3.59
C ILE A 296 -6.21 -6.21 2.94
N SER A 297 -6.98 -5.21 2.52
CA SER A 297 -6.48 -3.93 2.02
C SER A 297 -6.39 -2.88 3.13
N GLY A 298 -7.38 -2.77 4.00
CA GLY A 298 -7.40 -1.84 5.12
C GLY A 298 -7.72 -2.52 6.43
N ILE A 299 -7.17 -2.03 7.53
CA ILE A 299 -7.49 -2.50 8.88
C ILE A 299 -7.72 -1.33 9.84
N TRP A 300 -8.67 -1.54 10.73
CA TRP A 300 -8.95 -0.69 11.88
C TRP A 300 -9.16 -1.56 13.12
N ILE A 301 -8.60 -1.18 14.25
CA ILE A 301 -8.84 -1.86 15.53
C ILE A 301 -9.40 -0.84 16.50
N ASP A 302 -10.60 -1.12 17.03
CA ASP A 302 -11.24 -0.23 17.98
C ASP A 302 -10.66 -0.39 19.41
N PRO A 303 -10.98 0.53 20.35
CA PRO A 303 -10.51 0.43 21.73
C PRO A 303 -10.96 -0.83 22.49
N ASN A 304 -11.93 -1.59 21.97
CA ASN A 304 -12.38 -2.87 22.52
C ASN A 304 -11.67 -4.07 21.90
N ASP A 305 -10.62 -3.86 21.08
CA ASP A 305 -9.92 -4.89 20.35
C ASP A 305 -10.80 -5.63 19.33
N LEU A 306 -11.74 -4.92 18.70
CA LEU A 306 -12.49 -5.41 17.56
C LEU A 306 -11.79 -4.95 16.29
N LEU A 307 -11.40 -5.90 15.44
CA LEU A 307 -10.73 -5.66 14.18
C LEU A 307 -11.74 -5.60 13.05
N TYR A 308 -11.65 -4.56 12.25
CA TYR A 308 -12.37 -4.33 11.00
C TYR A 308 -11.39 -4.45 9.84
N ALA A 309 -11.60 -5.38 8.94
CA ALA A 309 -10.71 -5.64 7.81
C ALA A 309 -11.47 -5.45 6.49
N ALA A 310 -11.05 -4.48 5.71
CA ALA A 310 -11.57 -4.23 4.37
C ALA A 310 -10.85 -5.13 3.36
N ASP A 311 -11.62 -5.82 2.53
CA ASP A 311 -11.17 -6.70 1.45
C ASP A 311 -11.81 -6.23 0.15
N SER A 312 -11.04 -5.57 -0.70
CA SER A 312 -11.50 -4.98 -1.96
C SER A 312 -11.25 -5.86 -3.19
N GLU A 313 -10.55 -6.99 -3.04
CA GLU A 313 -9.98 -7.71 -4.18
C GLU A 313 -10.26 -9.22 -4.20
N SER A 314 -10.76 -9.83 -3.13
CA SER A 314 -11.13 -11.25 -3.15
C SER A 314 -12.20 -11.54 -4.21
N GLY A 315 -12.09 -12.68 -4.87
CA GLY A 315 -12.98 -13.06 -5.98
C GLY A 315 -12.79 -12.26 -7.28
N SER A 316 -11.84 -11.30 -7.32
CA SER A 316 -11.57 -10.52 -8.54
C SER A 316 -10.09 -10.48 -8.92
N VAL A 317 -9.19 -10.11 -8.00
CA VAL A 317 -7.75 -9.95 -8.27
C VAL A 317 -6.93 -11.14 -7.73
N SER A 318 -7.38 -11.75 -6.63
CA SER A 318 -6.65 -12.82 -5.95
C SER A 318 -7.17 -14.23 -6.29
N PRO A 319 -6.52 -14.97 -7.20
CA PRO A 319 -6.92 -16.34 -7.51
C PRO A 319 -7.00 -17.28 -6.29
N PRO A 320 -6.09 -17.21 -5.30
CA PRO A 320 -6.20 -18.01 -4.09
C PRO A 320 -7.43 -17.71 -3.23
N ARG A 321 -8.10 -16.59 -3.47
CA ARG A 321 -9.29 -16.13 -2.75
C ARG A 321 -10.53 -16.00 -3.64
N LYS A 322 -10.61 -16.76 -4.75
CA LYS A 322 -11.72 -16.73 -5.71
C LYS A 322 -13.09 -17.04 -5.10
N ASP A 323 -13.11 -17.85 -4.04
CA ASP A 323 -14.35 -18.27 -3.37
C ASP A 323 -14.72 -17.37 -2.17
N TRP A 324 -13.91 -16.34 -1.91
CA TRP A 324 -14.16 -15.34 -0.89
C TRP A 324 -14.90 -14.15 -1.48
N LYS A 325 -15.89 -13.63 -0.74
CA LYS A 325 -16.58 -12.37 -1.10
C LYS A 325 -15.80 -11.18 -0.57
N ARG A 326 -15.78 -10.09 -1.34
CA ARG A 326 -15.28 -8.78 -0.90
C ARG A 326 -16.21 -8.15 0.12
N GLY A 327 -15.67 -7.23 0.91
CA GLY A 327 -16.40 -6.47 1.91
C GLY A 327 -15.59 -6.24 3.18
N ILE A 328 -16.24 -5.87 4.27
CA ILE A 328 -15.60 -5.59 5.55
C ILE A 328 -15.90 -6.72 6.52
N ARG A 329 -14.86 -7.43 6.98
CA ARG A 329 -14.96 -8.48 8.00
C ARG A 329 -14.64 -7.92 9.36
N ILE A 330 -15.42 -8.33 10.36
CA ILE A 330 -15.33 -7.83 11.73
C ILE A 330 -15.18 -9.01 12.68
N GLY A 331 -14.18 -8.97 13.56
CA GLY A 331 -13.92 -10.03 14.52
C GLY A 331 -13.06 -9.56 15.69
N SER A 332 -13.16 -10.24 16.84
CA SER A 332 -12.34 -9.94 18.01
C SER A 332 -10.91 -10.44 17.85
N ILE A 333 -9.92 -9.58 18.08
CA ILE A 333 -8.53 -10.03 18.12
C ILE A 333 -8.20 -10.84 19.37
N ARG A 334 -9.07 -10.85 20.38
CA ARG A 334 -8.91 -11.65 21.62
C ARG A 334 -9.10 -13.13 21.37
N ASP A 335 -9.84 -13.49 20.32
CA ASP A 335 -10.09 -14.88 19.92
C ASP A 335 -8.90 -15.49 19.14
N GLY A 336 -7.87 -14.69 18.87
CA GLY A 336 -6.66 -15.13 18.19
C GLY A 336 -6.85 -15.40 16.69
N LYS A 337 -5.83 -15.97 16.06
CA LYS A 337 -5.81 -16.28 14.62
C LYS A 337 -6.88 -17.28 14.17
N ASP A 338 -7.40 -18.10 15.08
CA ASP A 338 -8.45 -19.09 14.82
C ASP A 338 -9.85 -18.56 15.18
N GLY A 339 -9.93 -17.27 15.59
CA GLY A 339 -11.18 -16.61 15.96
C GLY A 339 -12.15 -16.49 14.78
N LYS A 340 -13.44 -16.59 15.09
CA LYS A 340 -14.51 -16.48 14.09
C LYS A 340 -14.74 -15.02 13.69
N ILE A 341 -15.05 -14.80 12.41
CA ILE A 341 -15.62 -13.54 11.94
C ILE A 341 -17.02 -13.40 12.53
N GLN A 342 -17.24 -12.33 13.28
CA GLN A 342 -18.49 -12.06 14.02
C GLN A 342 -19.51 -11.32 13.16
N ALA A 343 -19.05 -10.51 12.20
CA ALA A 343 -19.91 -9.82 11.24
C ALA A 343 -19.18 -9.64 9.90
N PHE A 344 -19.97 -9.55 8.84
CA PHE A 344 -19.47 -9.30 7.48
C PHE A 344 -20.40 -8.33 6.75
N ILE A 345 -19.87 -7.19 6.32
CA ILE A 345 -20.56 -6.24 5.44
C ILE A 345 -20.14 -6.56 4.00
N PRO A 346 -20.94 -7.27 3.22
CA PRO A 346 -20.57 -7.71 1.88
C PRO A 346 -20.59 -6.55 0.88
N ASP A 347 -19.70 -6.60 -0.12
CA ASP A 347 -19.83 -5.81 -1.34
C ASP A 347 -21.05 -6.29 -2.12
N PRO A 348 -21.98 -5.38 -2.50
CA PRO A 348 -23.13 -5.75 -3.32
C PRO A 348 -22.79 -6.06 -4.78
N SER A 349 -21.59 -5.70 -5.25
CA SER A 349 -21.16 -5.91 -6.65
C SER A 349 -20.90 -7.39 -6.93
N THR A 350 -21.41 -7.85 -8.08
CA THR A 350 -21.15 -9.18 -8.63
C THR A 350 -20.00 -9.21 -9.63
N ALA A 351 -19.33 -8.08 -9.88
CA ALA A 351 -18.23 -8.01 -10.83
C ALA A 351 -17.04 -8.89 -10.39
N THR A 352 -16.41 -9.54 -11.37
CA THR A 352 -15.33 -10.52 -11.16
C THR A 352 -13.94 -9.97 -11.50
N SER A 353 -13.83 -8.65 -11.71
CA SER A 353 -12.57 -7.98 -12.03
C SER A 353 -12.51 -6.60 -11.39
N GLY A 354 -11.31 -6.11 -11.14
CA GLY A 354 -11.04 -4.80 -10.55
C GLY A 354 -11.07 -4.78 -9.03
N THR A 355 -10.62 -3.66 -8.48
CA THR A 355 -10.67 -3.33 -7.05
C THR A 355 -12.05 -2.73 -6.77
N LEU A 356 -12.90 -3.47 -6.11
CA LEU A 356 -14.27 -3.11 -5.78
C LEU A 356 -14.42 -3.11 -4.25
N ALA A 357 -15.52 -2.62 -3.73
CA ALA A 357 -15.74 -2.49 -2.28
C ALA A 357 -14.72 -1.59 -1.57
N ALA A 358 -14.77 -1.58 -0.24
CA ALA A 358 -13.88 -0.80 0.59
C ALA A 358 -12.43 -1.30 0.52
N GLU A 359 -11.49 -0.39 0.27
CA GLU A 359 -10.06 -0.59 0.42
C GLU A 359 -9.57 -0.04 1.77
N GLY A 360 -10.06 1.14 2.17
CA GLY A 360 -9.85 1.68 3.51
C GLY A 360 -11.06 1.48 4.41
N VAL A 361 -10.84 1.40 5.71
CA VAL A 361 -11.88 1.27 6.73
C VAL A 361 -11.53 2.06 7.99
N ALA A 362 -12.52 2.74 8.58
CA ALA A 362 -12.41 3.40 9.88
C ALA A 362 -13.74 3.32 10.63
N VAL A 363 -13.73 3.49 11.96
CA VAL A 363 -14.93 3.36 12.80
C VAL A 363 -15.00 4.53 13.76
N ASP A 364 -16.14 5.24 13.78
CA ASP A 364 -16.35 6.36 14.68
C ASP A 364 -16.71 5.91 16.11
N ALA A 365 -16.74 6.86 17.05
CA ALA A 365 -17.04 6.59 18.45
C ALA A 365 -18.47 6.03 18.69
N ALA A 366 -19.38 6.19 17.73
CA ALA A 366 -20.73 5.63 17.78
C ALA A 366 -20.81 4.19 17.19
N GLY A 367 -19.68 3.68 16.66
CA GLY A 367 -19.61 2.38 16.02
C GLY A 367 -20.10 2.35 14.58
N ASN A 368 -20.26 3.52 13.93
CA ASN A 368 -20.50 3.56 12.50
C ASN A 368 -19.20 3.25 11.77
N VAL A 369 -19.29 2.41 10.74
CA VAL A 369 -18.17 2.01 9.91
C VAL A 369 -18.15 2.87 8.65
N TYR A 370 -16.96 3.26 8.20
CA TYR A 370 -16.75 4.01 6.96
C TYR A 370 -15.85 3.20 6.04
N GLY A 371 -16.30 3.01 4.80
CA GLY A 371 -15.56 2.28 3.76
C GLY A 371 -15.16 3.20 2.62
N ALA A 372 -13.86 3.32 2.38
CA ALA A 372 -13.31 4.10 1.28
C ALA A 372 -13.11 3.20 0.06
N GLU A 373 -13.77 3.52 -1.07
CA GLU A 373 -13.87 2.63 -2.23
C GLU A 373 -13.08 3.16 -3.43
N VAL A 374 -12.21 2.32 -3.98
CA VAL A 374 -11.36 2.67 -5.14
C VAL A 374 -12.12 2.58 -6.45
N GLY A 375 -12.66 1.42 -6.79
CA GLY A 375 -13.37 1.20 -8.06
C GLY A 375 -14.69 1.96 -8.16
N PRO A 376 -15.58 1.84 -7.17
CA PRO A 376 -16.83 2.60 -7.13
C PRO A 376 -16.65 4.11 -6.97
N ARG A 377 -15.47 4.56 -6.49
CA ARG A 377 -15.17 5.98 -6.22
C ARG A 377 -16.16 6.59 -5.24
N ALA A 378 -16.12 6.12 -4.01
CA ALA A 378 -17.09 6.51 -2.99
C ALA A 378 -16.50 6.46 -1.57
N LEU A 379 -17.16 7.17 -0.66
CA LEU A 379 -17.07 6.95 0.78
C LEU A 379 -18.43 6.51 1.28
N LYS A 380 -18.55 5.27 1.72
CA LYS A 380 -19.78 4.71 2.28
C LYS A 380 -19.78 4.75 3.79
N LYS A 381 -20.94 4.96 4.37
CA LYS A 381 -21.19 4.85 5.81
C LYS A 381 -22.08 3.65 6.07
N TYR A 382 -21.74 2.87 7.08
CA TYR A 382 -22.54 1.74 7.54
C TYR A 382 -22.92 1.95 9.00
N VAL A 383 -24.21 1.86 9.31
CA VAL A 383 -24.77 2.04 10.66
C VAL A 383 -25.35 0.72 11.16
N LYS A 384 -25.24 0.44 12.46
CA LYS A 384 -25.90 -0.74 13.03
C LYS A 384 -27.42 -0.61 12.93
N LYS A 385 -28.06 -1.73 12.54
CA LYS A 385 -29.51 -1.88 12.52
C LYS A 385 -30.08 -1.95 13.93
#